data_68b1a55655be061760194f3e2ff55012
#
_entry.id   68b1a55655be061760194f3e2ff55012
#
_cell.length_a   1.000
_cell.length_b   1.000
_cell.length_c   1.000
_cell.angle_alpha   90.00
_cell.angle_beta   90.00
_cell.angle_gamma   90.00
#
_symmetry.space_group_name_H-M   'P 1'
#
loop_
_entity.id
_entity.type
_entity.pdbx_description
1 polymer ?
#
loop_
_entity_poly.entity_id
_entity_poly.type
_entity_poly.pdbx_seq_one_letter_code
_entity_poly.pdbx_strand_id
1 'polypeptide(L)'
;MTSYAHLAALRLGYGLSPRLTPPPDPAGGAASVAAATTPDPQGVTLDQVRDWQKTAQLLKRDLRQDRPDARQADRRHRQALRGAVTAAIRGRFARAVDDPSGFGERLVAFWADHFAVRGGTVYLDLFGVSMVEEAIRPHLSGRFADMMFAAETHPAMLRFLDQARAVGPNSVEARKNPKRATGLNENHAREMIELHSLGVGAAYSQRDVEQLAELLTGLTYNPRQPGVFRPSRAEPGAETVLGRDYGGDKPSLDDIRAVIDALAGHEATARHLARKMAVHFIADN
;
A
#
# COMPACT_ATOMS: atom_id res chain seq x y z
N MET A 1 -30.91 -4.23 28.19
CA MET A 1 -29.66 -4.73 27.60
C MET A 1 -29.50 -4.14 26.21
N THR A 2 -28.31 -3.65 25.86
CA THR A 2 -28.04 -3.16 24.51
C THR A 2 -28.05 -4.34 23.53
N SER A 3 -28.80 -4.25 22.43
CA SER A 3 -28.86 -5.32 21.44
C SER A 3 -27.52 -5.49 20.71
N TYR A 4 -27.29 -6.70 20.14
CA TYR A 4 -26.11 -6.94 19.27
C TYR A 4 -26.01 -5.90 18.18
N ALA A 5 -27.10 -5.60 17.47
CA ALA A 5 -27.15 -4.62 16.39
C ALA A 5 -26.59 -3.24 16.82
N HIS A 6 -27.00 -2.73 17.98
CA HIS A 6 -26.50 -1.46 18.49
C HIS A 6 -25.03 -1.51 18.87
N LEU A 7 -24.59 -2.57 19.57
CA LEU A 7 -23.18 -2.73 19.93
C LEU A 7 -22.29 -2.86 18.69
N ALA A 8 -22.70 -3.65 17.71
CA ALA A 8 -21.96 -3.83 16.46
C ALA A 8 -21.86 -2.52 15.68
N ALA A 9 -22.96 -1.75 15.55
CA ALA A 9 -22.94 -0.47 14.86
C ALA A 9 -21.97 0.55 15.54
N LEU A 10 -21.94 0.58 16.88
CA LEU A 10 -21.10 1.50 17.64
C LEU A 10 -19.63 1.07 17.65
N ARG A 11 -19.34 -0.24 17.71
CA ARG A 11 -17.96 -0.75 17.86
C ARG A 11 -17.31 -1.11 16.54
N LEU A 12 -18.05 -1.75 15.65
CA LEU A 12 -17.51 -2.26 14.37
C LEU A 12 -17.82 -1.32 13.21
N GLY A 13 -18.97 -0.61 13.24
CA GLY A 13 -19.37 0.35 12.21
C GLY A 13 -19.01 1.79 12.53
N TYR A 14 -19.76 2.70 11.93
CA TYR A 14 -19.61 4.17 12.11
C TYR A 14 -20.68 4.77 13.04
N GLY A 15 -21.31 3.95 13.86
CA GLY A 15 -22.35 4.37 14.78
C GLY A 15 -23.77 4.10 14.28
N LEU A 16 -24.76 4.65 14.99
CA LEU A 16 -26.17 4.50 14.65
C LEU A 16 -26.59 5.56 13.62
N SER A 17 -27.31 5.12 12.59
CA SER A 17 -27.86 5.99 11.56
C SER A 17 -29.39 6.08 11.68
N PRO A 18 -30.02 7.25 11.52
CA PRO A 18 -31.47 7.34 11.44
C PRO A 18 -32.04 6.80 10.12
N ARG A 19 -31.18 6.51 9.13
CA ARG A 19 -31.57 6.05 7.79
C ARG A 19 -31.40 4.55 7.57
N LEU A 20 -30.50 3.93 8.33
CA LEU A 20 -30.11 2.53 8.16
C LEU A 20 -30.36 1.75 9.43
N THR A 21 -30.94 0.57 9.28
CA THR A 21 -31.09 -0.38 10.39
C THR A 21 -29.86 -1.27 10.47
N PRO A 22 -29.12 -1.29 11.59
CA PRO A 22 -27.97 -2.16 11.74
C PRO A 22 -28.38 -3.64 11.64
N PRO A 23 -27.51 -4.50 11.06
CA PRO A 23 -27.78 -5.94 10.99
C PRO A 23 -28.01 -6.55 12.38
N PRO A 24 -28.97 -7.46 12.52
CA PRO A 24 -29.33 -8.04 13.83
C PRO A 24 -28.31 -9.05 14.35
N ASP A 25 -27.41 -9.54 13.51
CA ASP A 25 -26.51 -10.64 13.79
C ASP A 25 -25.14 -10.47 13.08
N PRO A 26 -24.11 -11.31 13.38
CA PRO A 26 -22.80 -11.25 12.77
C PRO A 26 -22.76 -11.47 11.25
N ALA A 27 -23.78 -12.14 10.66
CA ALA A 27 -23.80 -12.40 9.21
C ALA A 27 -23.85 -11.10 8.41
N GLY A 28 -24.53 -10.07 8.91
CA GLY A 28 -24.53 -8.74 8.31
C GLY A 28 -23.16 -8.06 8.29
N GLY A 29 -22.36 -8.26 9.33
CA GLY A 29 -20.96 -7.81 9.35
C GLY A 29 -20.09 -8.54 8.33
N ALA A 30 -20.25 -9.86 8.22
CA ALA A 30 -19.55 -10.67 7.21
C ALA A 30 -19.93 -10.26 5.77
N ALA A 31 -21.21 -10.01 5.52
CA ALA A 31 -21.69 -9.51 4.22
C ALA A 31 -21.12 -8.13 3.88
N SER A 32 -21.01 -7.23 4.87
CA SER A 32 -20.38 -5.92 4.71
C SER A 32 -18.90 -6.05 4.30
N VAL A 33 -18.13 -6.95 4.97
CA VAL A 33 -16.74 -7.21 4.59
C VAL A 33 -16.66 -7.77 3.17
N ALA A 34 -17.50 -8.74 2.82
CA ALA A 34 -17.54 -9.31 1.48
C ALA A 34 -17.84 -8.24 0.40
N ALA A 35 -18.79 -7.35 0.66
CA ALA A 35 -19.09 -6.23 -0.23
C ALA A 35 -17.91 -5.25 -0.38
N ALA A 36 -17.18 -5.02 0.71
CA ALA A 36 -16.04 -4.11 0.74
C ALA A 36 -14.80 -4.64 0.00
N THR A 37 -14.73 -5.94 -0.32
CA THR A 37 -13.66 -6.51 -1.17
C THR A 37 -13.75 -6.03 -2.62
N THR A 38 -14.92 -5.59 -3.08
CA THR A 38 -15.10 -5.09 -4.44
C THR A 38 -14.54 -3.67 -4.57
N PRO A 39 -13.67 -3.40 -5.57
CA PRO A 39 -13.19 -2.06 -5.83
C PRO A 39 -14.32 -1.04 -6.05
N ASP A 40 -14.09 0.21 -5.67
CA ASP A 40 -15.04 1.29 -5.91
C ASP A 40 -15.06 1.62 -7.41
N PRO A 41 -16.25 1.63 -8.08
CA PRO A 41 -16.35 2.03 -9.48
C PRO A 41 -15.86 3.46 -9.76
N GLN A 42 -15.83 4.33 -8.75
CA GLN A 42 -15.25 5.67 -8.81
C GLN A 42 -13.79 5.71 -8.34
N GLY A 43 -13.23 4.56 -7.94
CA GLY A 43 -11.85 4.41 -7.51
C GLY A 43 -10.86 4.69 -8.65
N VAL A 44 -9.63 4.92 -8.27
CA VAL A 44 -8.52 5.14 -9.21
C VAL A 44 -7.71 3.86 -9.33
N THR A 45 -7.41 3.43 -10.56
CA THR A 45 -6.52 2.29 -10.81
C THR A 45 -5.08 2.74 -11.06
N LEU A 46 -4.13 1.83 -10.82
CA LEU A 46 -2.72 2.07 -11.12
C LEU A 46 -2.48 2.37 -12.62
N ASP A 47 -3.23 1.72 -13.50
CA ASP A 47 -3.11 1.96 -14.94
C ASP A 47 -3.56 3.37 -15.32
N GLN A 48 -4.64 3.88 -14.73
CA GLN A 48 -5.05 5.27 -14.89
C GLN A 48 -3.95 6.23 -14.39
N VAL A 49 -3.33 5.95 -13.24
CA VAL A 49 -2.22 6.77 -12.73
C VAL A 49 -1.03 6.77 -13.69
N ARG A 50 -0.68 5.61 -14.26
CA ARG A 50 0.38 5.48 -15.28
C ARG A 50 0.10 6.32 -16.52
N ASP A 51 -1.13 6.29 -17.03
CA ASP A 51 -1.52 7.04 -18.23
C ASP A 51 -1.52 8.55 -17.96
N TRP A 52 -1.95 8.98 -16.81
CA TRP A 52 -1.82 10.38 -16.39
C TRP A 52 -0.36 10.82 -16.28
N GLN A 53 0.53 9.96 -15.78
CA GLN A 53 1.97 10.28 -15.73
C GLN A 53 2.61 10.38 -17.12
N LYS A 54 2.22 9.49 -18.06
CA LYS A 54 2.64 9.60 -19.46
C LYS A 54 2.17 10.90 -20.08
N THR A 55 0.89 11.25 -19.88
CA THR A 55 0.28 12.52 -20.33
C THR A 55 1.06 13.72 -19.76
N ALA A 56 1.34 13.73 -18.45
CA ALA A 56 2.11 14.82 -17.83
C ALA A 56 3.52 14.97 -18.43
N GLN A 57 4.17 13.86 -18.81
CA GLN A 57 5.47 13.93 -19.48
C GLN A 57 5.39 14.57 -20.87
N LEU A 58 4.31 14.28 -21.63
CA LEU A 58 4.07 14.91 -22.94
C LEU A 58 3.80 16.40 -22.76
N LEU A 59 2.90 16.77 -21.86
CA LEU A 59 2.58 18.17 -21.57
C LEU A 59 3.81 18.96 -21.09
N LYS A 60 4.68 18.37 -20.28
CA LYS A 60 5.92 19.00 -19.87
C LYS A 60 6.88 19.25 -21.03
N ARG A 61 6.91 18.36 -22.04
CA ARG A 61 7.67 18.57 -23.28
C ARG A 61 7.07 19.71 -24.08
N ASP A 62 5.75 19.74 -24.26
CA ASP A 62 5.03 20.75 -25.03
C ASP A 62 5.18 22.16 -24.40
N LEU A 63 5.15 22.24 -23.06
CA LEU A 63 5.46 23.47 -22.32
C LEU A 63 6.90 23.97 -22.57
N ARG A 64 7.89 23.07 -22.62
CA ARG A 64 9.30 23.44 -22.92
C ARG A 64 9.48 23.90 -24.36
N GLN A 65 8.63 23.47 -25.28
CA GLN A 65 8.63 23.84 -26.68
C GLN A 65 7.72 25.05 -26.96
N ASP A 66 7.15 25.66 -25.93
CA ASP A 66 6.17 26.78 -25.99
C ASP A 66 5.06 26.55 -27.01
N ARG A 67 4.54 25.31 -27.08
CA ARG A 67 3.46 24.98 -28.02
C ARG A 67 2.17 25.72 -27.66
N PRO A 68 1.39 26.13 -28.67
CA PRO A 68 0.07 26.71 -28.44
C PRO A 68 -0.76 25.83 -27.50
N ASP A 69 -1.52 26.44 -26.60
CA ASP A 69 -2.43 25.77 -25.66
C ASP A 69 -1.79 24.83 -24.61
N ALA A 70 -0.46 24.61 -24.63
CA ALA A 70 0.20 23.70 -23.68
C ALA A 70 -0.07 24.08 -22.22
N ARG A 71 -0.09 25.37 -21.88
CA ARG A 71 -0.40 25.87 -20.53
C ARG A 71 -1.86 25.58 -20.13
N GLN A 72 -2.78 25.69 -21.04
CA GLN A 72 -4.20 25.39 -20.78
C GLN A 72 -4.40 23.88 -20.61
N ALA A 73 -3.79 23.06 -21.46
CA ALA A 73 -3.81 21.61 -21.37
C ALA A 73 -3.23 21.11 -20.04
N ASP A 74 -2.10 21.65 -19.60
CA ASP A 74 -1.48 21.33 -18.31
C ASP A 74 -2.39 21.71 -17.11
N ARG A 75 -3.04 22.88 -17.15
CA ARG A 75 -4.01 23.26 -16.10
C ARG A 75 -5.20 22.31 -16.05
N ARG A 76 -5.80 21.96 -17.22
CA ARG A 76 -6.90 20.98 -17.30
C ARG A 76 -6.48 19.61 -16.76
N HIS A 77 -5.28 19.16 -17.13
CA HIS A 77 -4.74 17.89 -16.63
C HIS A 77 -4.62 17.90 -15.11
N ARG A 78 -4.00 18.92 -14.51
CA ARG A 78 -3.89 19.02 -13.04
C ARG A 78 -5.24 19.09 -12.34
N GLN A 79 -6.22 19.77 -12.94
CA GLN A 79 -7.57 19.83 -12.40
C GLN A 79 -8.23 18.43 -12.43
N ALA A 80 -8.07 17.69 -13.51
CA ALA A 80 -8.57 16.32 -13.64
C ALA A 80 -7.97 15.38 -12.56
N LEU A 81 -6.65 15.46 -12.33
CA LEU A 81 -5.99 14.68 -11.27
C LEU A 81 -6.57 14.96 -9.88
N ARG A 82 -6.75 16.24 -9.52
CA ARG A 82 -7.35 16.64 -8.24
C ARG A 82 -8.81 16.19 -8.14
N GLY A 83 -9.55 16.30 -9.25
CA GLY A 83 -10.93 15.81 -9.34
C GLY A 83 -11.02 14.31 -9.08
N ALA A 84 -10.12 13.52 -9.64
CA ALA A 84 -10.07 12.07 -9.44
C ALA A 84 -9.79 11.69 -7.97
N VAL A 85 -8.82 12.35 -7.31
CA VAL A 85 -8.58 12.15 -5.86
C VAL A 85 -9.84 12.47 -5.04
N THR A 86 -10.48 13.61 -5.34
CA THR A 86 -11.70 14.01 -4.63
C THR A 86 -12.85 13.03 -4.85
N ALA A 87 -13.02 12.53 -6.08
CA ALA A 87 -14.06 11.55 -6.42
C ALA A 87 -13.82 10.22 -5.66
N ALA A 88 -12.59 9.71 -5.66
CA ALA A 88 -12.24 8.49 -4.93
C ALA A 88 -12.49 8.62 -3.43
N ILE A 89 -12.11 9.75 -2.81
CA ILE A 89 -12.38 10.00 -1.38
C ILE A 89 -13.89 10.05 -1.12
N ARG A 90 -14.66 10.75 -1.96
CA ARG A 90 -16.13 10.83 -1.83
C ARG A 90 -16.78 9.46 -1.98
N GLY A 91 -16.33 8.63 -2.94
CA GLY A 91 -16.80 7.26 -3.11
C GLY A 91 -16.64 6.42 -1.85
N ARG A 92 -15.45 6.47 -1.23
CA ARG A 92 -15.19 5.78 0.05
C ARG A 92 -16.13 6.24 1.16
N PHE A 93 -16.36 7.55 1.31
CA PHE A 93 -17.30 8.07 2.31
C PHE A 93 -18.75 7.65 2.00
N ALA A 94 -19.18 7.70 0.74
CA ALA A 94 -20.51 7.25 0.35
C ALA A 94 -20.73 5.77 0.73
N ARG A 95 -19.80 4.90 0.38
CA ARG A 95 -19.87 3.47 0.76
C ARG A 95 -19.94 3.27 2.27
N ALA A 96 -19.16 4.02 3.03
CA ALA A 96 -19.18 3.95 4.50
C ALA A 96 -20.51 4.41 5.10
N VAL A 97 -21.16 5.40 4.49
CA VAL A 97 -22.46 5.95 4.95
C VAL A 97 -23.63 5.09 4.50
N ASP A 98 -23.53 4.44 3.35
CA ASP A 98 -24.60 3.64 2.74
C ASP A 98 -24.60 2.16 3.21
N ASP A 99 -23.54 1.69 3.84
CA ASP A 99 -23.45 0.34 4.40
C ASP A 99 -24.17 0.26 5.76
N PRO A 100 -25.25 -0.55 5.90
CA PRO A 100 -25.97 -0.70 7.17
C PRO A 100 -25.12 -1.20 8.33
N SER A 101 -24.06 -1.98 8.07
CA SER A 101 -23.10 -2.44 9.06
C SER A 101 -21.98 -1.42 9.28
N GLY A 102 -21.49 -0.82 8.20
CA GLY A 102 -20.29 0.01 8.17
C GLY A 102 -18.97 -0.73 8.46
N PHE A 103 -19.02 -2.02 8.80
CA PHE A 103 -17.84 -2.76 9.25
C PHE A 103 -16.82 -2.97 8.13
N GLY A 104 -17.27 -3.33 6.93
CA GLY A 104 -16.37 -3.56 5.80
C GLY A 104 -15.56 -2.32 5.45
N GLU A 105 -16.20 -1.15 5.31
CA GLU A 105 -15.50 0.09 5.00
C GLU A 105 -14.63 0.59 6.16
N ARG A 106 -15.02 0.33 7.40
CA ARG A 106 -14.17 0.63 8.56
C ARG A 106 -12.93 -0.27 8.61
N LEU A 107 -13.05 -1.53 8.19
CA LEU A 107 -11.92 -2.44 8.05
C LEU A 107 -10.99 -2.00 6.90
N VAL A 108 -11.55 -1.54 5.77
CA VAL A 108 -10.76 -0.89 4.70
C VAL A 108 -9.99 0.32 5.26
N ALA A 109 -10.64 1.17 6.05
CA ALA A 109 -10.00 2.34 6.64
C ALA A 109 -8.86 1.95 7.59
N PHE A 110 -9.06 0.91 8.41
CA PHE A 110 -8.03 0.36 9.30
C PHE A 110 -6.78 -0.09 8.54
N TRP A 111 -6.94 -0.89 7.48
CA TRP A 111 -5.82 -1.37 6.68
C TRP A 111 -5.18 -0.27 5.84
N ALA A 112 -5.97 0.68 5.34
CA ALA A 112 -5.45 1.85 4.62
C ALA A 112 -4.63 2.78 5.54
N ASP A 113 -4.91 2.81 6.84
CA ASP A 113 -4.11 3.50 7.84
C ASP A 113 -2.88 2.67 8.26
N HIS A 114 -3.01 1.35 8.33
CA HIS A 114 -1.89 0.45 8.62
C HIS A 114 -0.79 0.53 7.55
N PHE A 115 -1.14 0.54 6.27
CA PHE A 115 -0.25 0.72 5.13
C PHE A 115 -0.30 2.16 4.60
N ALA A 116 -0.27 3.15 5.51
CA ALA A 116 -0.50 4.54 5.14
C ALA A 116 0.53 5.09 4.16
N VAL A 117 0.05 5.57 3.02
CA VAL A 117 0.80 6.38 2.07
C VAL A 117 0.24 7.78 2.09
N ARG A 118 1.01 8.74 2.58
CA ARG A 118 0.60 10.14 2.66
C ARG A 118 1.25 10.98 1.59
N GLY A 119 0.45 11.88 1.01
CA GLY A 119 0.87 12.70 -0.10
C GLY A 119 1.83 13.83 0.26
N GLY A 120 2.42 14.38 -0.69
CA GLY A 120 3.15 15.63 -0.83
C GLY A 120 2.93 16.12 -2.25
N THR A 121 2.36 15.23 -3.09
CA THR A 121 2.00 15.54 -4.48
C THR A 121 0.72 14.83 -4.87
N VAL A 122 -0.04 15.41 -5.81
CA VAL A 122 -1.28 14.81 -6.32
C VAL A 122 -1.05 13.38 -6.88
N TYR A 123 0.12 13.07 -7.40
CA TYR A 123 0.42 11.72 -7.88
C TYR A 123 0.59 10.74 -6.72
N LEU A 124 1.16 11.15 -5.59
CA LEU A 124 1.27 10.27 -4.43
C LEU A 124 -0.11 10.01 -3.82
N ASP A 125 -0.99 11.02 -3.80
CA ASP A 125 -2.40 10.84 -3.40
C ASP A 125 -3.12 9.86 -4.34
N LEU A 126 -2.93 9.97 -5.67
CA LEU A 126 -3.50 9.04 -6.64
C LEU A 126 -2.98 7.61 -6.46
N PHE A 127 -1.69 7.44 -6.17
CA PHE A 127 -1.13 6.14 -5.83
C PHE A 127 -1.72 5.59 -4.53
N GLY A 128 -1.89 6.43 -3.51
CA GLY A 128 -2.50 6.01 -2.24
C GLY A 128 -3.93 5.51 -2.43
N VAL A 129 -4.77 6.23 -3.19
CA VAL A 129 -6.14 5.77 -3.46
C VAL A 129 -6.17 4.51 -4.34
N SER A 130 -5.27 4.37 -5.33
CA SER A 130 -5.20 3.14 -6.14
C SER A 130 -4.74 1.93 -5.32
N MET A 131 -3.83 2.10 -4.35
CA MET A 131 -3.40 1.04 -3.45
C MET A 131 -4.55 0.50 -2.60
N VAL A 132 -5.45 1.36 -2.13
CA VAL A 132 -6.63 0.91 -1.40
C VAL A 132 -7.50 0.01 -2.26
N GLU A 133 -7.72 0.38 -3.53
CA GLU A 133 -8.59 -0.38 -4.43
C GLU A 133 -7.94 -1.69 -4.94
N GLU A 134 -6.62 -1.72 -5.13
CA GLU A 134 -5.92 -2.84 -5.77
C GLU A 134 -5.14 -3.74 -4.81
N ALA A 135 -4.69 -3.22 -3.65
CA ALA A 135 -3.90 -3.97 -2.69
C ALA A 135 -4.62 -4.24 -1.37
N ILE A 136 -5.55 -3.38 -0.94
CA ILE A 136 -6.25 -3.55 0.34
C ILE A 136 -7.58 -4.30 0.16
N ARG A 137 -8.50 -3.74 -0.63
CA ARG A 137 -9.86 -4.29 -0.80
C ARG A 137 -9.88 -5.75 -1.23
N PRO A 138 -9.15 -6.18 -2.26
CA PRO A 138 -9.20 -7.57 -2.73
C PRO A 138 -8.75 -8.60 -1.69
N HIS A 139 -7.98 -8.14 -0.68
CA HIS A 139 -7.39 -9.02 0.34
C HIS A 139 -8.05 -8.93 1.72
N LEU A 140 -9.16 -8.17 1.87
CA LEU A 140 -9.83 -7.96 3.18
C LEU A 140 -10.25 -9.24 3.88
N SER A 141 -10.70 -10.25 3.14
CA SER A 141 -11.12 -11.56 3.65
C SER A 141 -10.09 -12.66 3.39
N GLY A 142 -8.90 -12.29 2.91
CA GLY A 142 -7.81 -13.19 2.57
C GLY A 142 -6.76 -13.33 3.68
N ARG A 143 -5.59 -13.83 3.29
CA ARG A 143 -4.42 -13.91 4.18
C ARG A 143 -3.76 -12.54 4.32
N PHE A 144 -3.35 -12.19 5.53
CA PHE A 144 -2.59 -10.96 5.77
C PHE A 144 -1.31 -10.87 4.93
N ALA A 145 -0.62 -12.00 4.74
CA ALA A 145 0.58 -12.06 3.89
C ALA A 145 0.32 -11.62 2.45
N ASP A 146 -0.86 -11.94 1.89
CA ASP A 146 -1.23 -11.55 0.53
C ASP A 146 -1.51 -10.04 0.44
N MET A 147 -2.20 -9.48 1.43
CA MET A 147 -2.41 -8.04 1.56
C MET A 147 -1.08 -7.30 1.74
N MET A 148 -0.23 -7.76 2.64
CA MET A 148 1.08 -7.17 2.90
C MET A 148 1.94 -7.19 1.64
N PHE A 149 2.03 -8.31 0.93
CA PHE A 149 2.78 -8.38 -0.32
C PHE A 149 2.24 -7.42 -1.37
N ALA A 150 0.92 -7.35 -1.54
CA ALA A 150 0.30 -6.43 -2.49
C ALA A 150 0.56 -4.96 -2.13
N ALA A 151 0.51 -4.60 -0.84
CA ALA A 151 0.76 -3.24 -0.37
C ALA A 151 2.24 -2.84 -0.48
N GLU A 152 3.17 -3.73 -0.02
CA GLU A 152 4.61 -3.44 -0.01
C GLU A 152 5.22 -3.37 -1.40
N THR A 153 4.68 -4.11 -2.35
CA THR A 153 5.13 -4.06 -3.76
C THR A 153 4.35 -3.05 -4.61
N HIS A 154 3.32 -2.41 -4.05
CA HIS A 154 2.55 -1.41 -4.78
C HIS A 154 3.38 -0.16 -5.06
N PRO A 155 3.28 0.45 -6.26
CA PRO A 155 3.98 1.69 -6.59
C PRO A 155 3.76 2.85 -5.62
N ALA A 156 2.63 2.88 -4.92
CA ALA A 156 2.38 3.84 -3.84
C ALA A 156 3.45 3.75 -2.75
N MET A 157 3.65 2.55 -2.18
CA MET A 157 4.62 2.28 -1.13
C MET A 157 6.06 2.49 -1.63
N LEU A 158 6.38 1.93 -2.80
CA LEU A 158 7.71 2.09 -3.41
C LEU A 158 8.10 3.55 -3.66
N ARG A 159 7.12 4.41 -3.94
CA ARG A 159 7.35 5.85 -4.14
C ARG A 159 7.35 6.64 -2.84
N PHE A 160 6.49 6.27 -1.90
CA PHE A 160 6.37 6.94 -0.61
C PHE A 160 7.63 6.75 0.24
N LEU A 161 8.18 5.54 0.26
CA LEU A 161 9.39 5.19 1.01
C LEU A 161 10.67 5.28 0.18
N ASP A 162 10.63 5.89 -1.01
CA ASP A 162 11.77 6.06 -1.95
C ASP A 162 12.43 4.75 -2.42
N GLN A 163 11.81 3.59 -2.17
CA GLN A 163 12.32 2.28 -2.59
C GLN A 163 12.53 2.16 -4.10
N ALA A 164 11.68 2.82 -4.89
CA ALA A 164 11.79 2.81 -6.35
C ALA A 164 13.16 3.29 -6.88
N ARG A 165 13.98 3.94 -6.06
CA ARG A 165 15.32 4.43 -6.39
C ARG A 165 16.43 3.51 -5.92
N ALA A 166 16.18 2.64 -4.95
CA ALA A 166 17.18 1.74 -4.38
C ALA A 166 17.82 0.83 -5.46
N VAL A 167 19.12 0.65 -5.35
CA VAL A 167 19.92 -0.19 -6.26
C VAL A 167 20.91 -0.94 -5.40
N GLY A 168 20.95 -2.26 -5.54
CA GLY A 168 21.92 -3.10 -4.85
C GLY A 168 23.35 -2.68 -5.16
N PRO A 169 24.23 -2.52 -4.17
CA PRO A 169 25.59 -2.03 -4.38
C PRO A 169 26.41 -2.92 -5.32
N ASN A 170 26.17 -4.24 -5.32
CA ASN A 170 26.84 -5.20 -6.19
C ASN A 170 25.99 -5.64 -7.41
N SER A 171 24.86 -4.96 -7.64
CA SER A 171 23.97 -5.25 -8.77
C SER A 171 24.60 -4.98 -10.12
N VAL A 172 24.02 -5.56 -11.17
CA VAL A 172 24.45 -5.33 -12.56
C VAL A 172 24.36 -3.84 -12.92
N GLU A 173 23.31 -3.14 -12.46
CA GLU A 173 23.13 -1.71 -12.73
C GLU A 173 24.18 -0.84 -12.02
N ALA A 174 24.49 -1.14 -10.75
CA ALA A 174 25.52 -0.42 -10.00
C ALA A 174 26.91 -0.57 -10.63
N ARG A 175 27.28 -1.79 -11.05
CA ARG A 175 28.54 -2.04 -11.73
C ARG A 175 28.69 -1.31 -13.07
N LYS A 176 27.59 -1.21 -13.85
CA LYS A 176 27.57 -0.49 -15.13
C LYS A 176 27.57 1.03 -14.96
N ASN A 177 26.98 1.54 -13.90
CA ASN A 177 26.78 2.97 -13.67
C ASN A 177 27.04 3.37 -12.21
N PRO A 178 28.29 3.29 -11.71
CA PRO A 178 28.59 3.53 -10.28
C PRO A 178 28.15 4.91 -9.79
N LYS A 179 28.17 5.92 -10.66
CA LYS A 179 27.74 7.30 -10.34
C LYS A 179 26.22 7.45 -10.20
N ARG A 180 25.44 6.48 -10.64
CA ARG A 180 23.95 6.46 -10.55
C ARG A 180 23.43 5.49 -9.51
N ALA A 181 24.30 4.69 -8.93
CA ALA A 181 23.93 3.79 -7.84
C ALA A 181 23.64 4.65 -6.60
N THR A 182 22.36 4.80 -6.28
CA THR A 182 21.90 5.61 -5.13
C THR A 182 22.09 4.88 -3.80
N GLY A 183 22.53 3.62 -3.85
CA GLY A 183 22.72 2.78 -2.66
C GLY A 183 21.44 2.16 -2.09
N LEU A 184 21.58 1.58 -0.92
CA LEU A 184 20.51 0.95 -0.18
C LEU A 184 19.54 2.00 0.38
N ASN A 185 18.28 1.60 0.52
CA ASN A 185 17.25 2.36 1.20
C ASN A 185 16.68 1.52 2.35
N GLU A 186 17.13 1.81 3.57
CA GLU A 186 16.65 1.10 4.75
C GLU A 186 15.23 1.51 5.17
N ASN A 187 14.72 2.66 4.68
CA ASN A 187 13.44 3.18 5.14
C ASN A 187 12.30 2.18 4.89
N HIS A 188 12.23 1.61 3.68
CA HIS A 188 11.20 0.61 3.35
C HIS A 188 11.35 -0.66 4.18
N ALA A 189 12.58 -1.17 4.34
CA ALA A 189 12.84 -2.35 5.16
C ALA A 189 12.46 -2.12 6.64
N ARG A 190 12.78 -0.96 7.17
CA ARG A 190 12.46 -0.57 8.55
C ARG A 190 10.96 -0.47 8.77
N GLU A 191 10.23 0.24 7.90
CA GLU A 191 8.78 0.36 7.99
C GLU A 191 8.09 -1.01 7.85
N MET A 192 8.58 -1.87 6.97
CA MET A 192 8.07 -3.23 6.79
C MET A 192 8.20 -4.07 8.07
N ILE A 193 9.34 -3.99 8.76
CA ILE A 193 9.57 -4.70 10.03
C ILE A 193 8.80 -4.04 11.18
N GLU A 194 8.93 -2.72 11.33
CA GLU A 194 8.51 -2.01 12.54
C GLU A 194 7.02 -1.65 12.55
N LEU A 195 6.48 -1.19 11.43
CA LEU A 195 5.10 -0.70 11.38
C LEU A 195 4.13 -1.67 10.72
N HIS A 196 4.62 -2.40 9.70
CA HIS A 196 3.73 -3.24 8.90
C HIS A 196 3.72 -4.71 9.34
N SER A 197 4.69 -5.15 10.18
CA SER A 197 4.73 -6.53 10.68
C SER A 197 5.03 -6.63 12.18
N LEU A 198 6.27 -6.84 12.60
CA LEU A 198 6.65 -7.27 13.96
C LEU A 198 6.24 -6.28 15.06
N GLY A 199 6.20 -5.00 14.76
CA GLY A 199 5.99 -3.93 15.73
C GLY A 199 7.32 -3.36 16.26
N VAL A 200 7.28 -2.07 16.64
CA VAL A 200 8.43 -1.39 17.24
C VAL A 200 8.84 -2.09 18.54
N GLY A 201 10.15 -2.35 18.72
CA GLY A 201 10.69 -3.01 19.90
C GLY A 201 10.57 -4.54 19.89
N ALA A 202 10.14 -5.15 18.77
CA ALA A 202 10.24 -6.60 18.60
C ALA A 202 11.72 -7.07 18.51
N ALA A 203 11.93 -8.38 18.59
CA ALA A 203 13.27 -8.97 18.53
C ALA A 203 13.78 -9.03 17.08
N TYR A 204 14.33 -7.92 16.59
CA TYR A 204 15.09 -7.80 15.34
C TYR A 204 16.29 -6.89 15.58
N SER A 205 17.31 -6.99 14.75
CA SER A 205 18.54 -6.21 14.81
C SER A 205 18.64 -5.20 13.66
N GLN A 206 19.53 -4.22 13.79
CA GLN A 206 19.88 -3.33 12.68
C GLN A 206 20.39 -4.13 11.47
N ARG A 207 21.08 -5.25 11.70
CA ARG A 207 21.54 -6.13 10.62
C ARG A 207 20.38 -6.75 9.83
N ASP A 208 19.29 -7.13 10.50
CA ASP A 208 18.08 -7.63 9.81
C ASP A 208 17.47 -6.56 8.90
N VAL A 209 17.47 -5.30 9.32
CA VAL A 209 16.99 -4.17 8.51
C VAL A 209 17.88 -3.96 7.29
N GLU A 210 19.21 -3.99 7.45
CA GLU A 210 20.17 -3.86 6.35
C GLU A 210 20.01 -4.98 5.34
N GLN A 211 19.94 -6.23 5.81
CA GLN A 211 19.77 -7.41 4.95
C GLN A 211 18.42 -7.41 4.22
N LEU A 212 17.35 -7.01 4.92
CA LEU A 212 16.07 -6.82 4.25
C LEU A 212 16.14 -5.70 3.20
N ALA A 213 16.85 -4.59 3.47
CA ALA A 213 17.02 -3.52 2.51
C ALA A 213 17.79 -3.99 1.25
N GLU A 214 18.80 -4.85 1.40
CA GLU A 214 19.51 -5.51 0.30
C GLU A 214 18.55 -6.39 -0.50
N LEU A 215 17.77 -7.26 0.14
CA LEU A 215 16.79 -8.14 -0.48
C LEU A 215 15.71 -7.39 -1.26
N LEU A 216 15.25 -6.23 -0.74
CA LEU A 216 14.24 -5.40 -1.37
C LEU A 216 14.75 -4.61 -2.58
N THR A 217 16.08 -4.60 -2.84
CA THR A 217 16.60 -3.98 -4.06
C THR A 217 16.05 -4.68 -5.30
N GLY A 218 15.93 -3.94 -6.39
CA GLY A 218 15.21 -4.44 -7.56
C GLY A 218 13.73 -4.07 -7.59
N LEU A 219 13.08 -3.86 -6.42
CA LEU A 219 11.75 -3.24 -6.38
C LEU A 219 11.85 -1.81 -6.90
N THR A 220 11.05 -1.51 -7.92
CA THR A 220 11.10 -0.21 -8.61
C THR A 220 9.78 0.08 -9.31
N TYR A 221 9.59 1.33 -9.71
CA TYR A 221 8.43 1.74 -10.49
C TYR A 221 8.84 2.64 -11.65
N ASN A 222 8.37 2.30 -12.85
CA ASN A 222 8.49 3.11 -14.04
C ASN A 222 7.15 3.12 -14.79
N PRO A 223 6.51 4.29 -15.04
CA PRO A 223 5.21 4.35 -15.71
C PRO A 223 5.22 3.82 -17.16
N ARG A 224 6.40 3.70 -17.78
CA ARG A 224 6.57 3.19 -19.15
C ARG A 224 6.86 1.71 -19.23
N GLN A 225 7.12 1.06 -18.10
CA GLN A 225 7.51 -0.36 -18.06
C GLN A 225 6.58 -1.12 -17.12
N PRO A 226 6.04 -2.27 -17.54
CA PRO A 226 5.23 -3.10 -16.66
C PRO A 226 6.08 -3.73 -15.54
N GLY A 227 5.40 -4.17 -14.49
CA GLY A 227 6.00 -4.85 -13.35
C GLY A 227 6.75 -3.90 -12.40
N VAL A 228 7.02 -4.42 -11.22
CA VAL A 228 7.63 -3.67 -10.10
C VAL A 228 9.00 -4.21 -9.70
N PHE A 229 9.53 -5.20 -10.42
CA PHE A 229 10.83 -5.81 -10.10
C PHE A 229 11.78 -5.81 -11.31
N ARG A 230 13.05 -5.50 -11.04
CA ARG A 230 14.15 -5.47 -12.02
C ARG A 230 15.35 -6.21 -11.47
N PRO A 231 15.61 -7.46 -11.91
CA PRO A 231 16.75 -8.25 -11.42
C PRO A 231 18.10 -7.57 -11.59
N SER A 232 18.26 -6.73 -12.63
CA SER A 232 19.49 -5.99 -12.85
C SER A 232 19.84 -4.96 -11.75
N ARG A 233 18.86 -4.58 -10.92
CA ARG A 233 19.01 -3.63 -9.80
C ARG A 233 19.09 -4.33 -8.45
N ALA A 234 18.71 -5.60 -8.40
CA ALA A 234 18.72 -6.38 -7.17
C ALA A 234 20.15 -6.73 -6.75
N GLU A 235 20.38 -6.76 -5.45
CA GLU A 235 21.62 -7.28 -4.85
C GLU A 235 21.71 -8.77 -5.15
N PRO A 236 22.86 -9.28 -5.65
CA PRO A 236 23.07 -10.71 -5.84
C PRO A 236 23.53 -11.36 -4.53
N GLY A 237 23.10 -12.56 -4.29
CA GLY A 237 23.45 -13.35 -3.12
C GLY A 237 22.23 -13.66 -2.26
N ALA A 238 22.47 -14.28 -1.13
CA ALA A 238 21.45 -14.55 -0.13
C ALA A 238 21.57 -13.58 1.03
N GLU A 239 20.42 -13.04 1.50
CA GLU A 239 20.31 -12.13 2.61
C GLU A 239 19.70 -12.83 3.82
N THR A 240 20.33 -12.69 4.98
CA THR A 240 19.85 -13.33 6.22
C THR A 240 18.95 -12.35 6.98
N VAL A 241 17.64 -12.63 7.05
CA VAL A 241 16.66 -11.84 7.81
C VAL A 241 16.04 -12.71 8.90
N LEU A 242 16.13 -12.28 10.15
CA LEU A 242 15.64 -13.01 11.33
C LEU A 242 16.17 -14.46 11.40
N GLY A 243 17.46 -14.65 11.06
CA GLY A 243 18.14 -15.94 11.11
C GLY A 243 17.78 -16.90 9.99
N ARG A 244 17.10 -16.45 8.93
CA ARG A 244 16.76 -17.25 7.75
C ARG A 244 17.26 -16.58 6.46
N ASP A 245 17.82 -17.39 5.56
CA ASP A 245 18.35 -16.92 4.28
C ASP A 245 17.26 -16.84 3.22
N TYR A 246 17.31 -15.76 2.43
CA TYR A 246 16.43 -15.47 1.29
C TYR A 246 17.27 -15.00 0.11
N GLY A 247 16.81 -15.25 -1.11
CA GLY A 247 17.52 -14.84 -2.31
C GLY A 247 18.56 -15.87 -2.76
N GLY A 248 19.48 -15.45 -3.61
CA GLY A 248 20.52 -16.27 -4.23
C GLY A 248 21.10 -15.63 -5.48
N ASP A 249 21.78 -16.43 -6.31
CA ASP A 249 22.44 -15.93 -7.52
C ASP A 249 21.50 -15.31 -8.58
N LYS A 250 20.22 -15.63 -8.51
CA LYS A 250 19.17 -15.12 -9.41
C LYS A 250 18.07 -14.45 -8.61
N PRO A 251 18.25 -13.19 -8.22
CA PRO A 251 17.25 -12.45 -7.45
C PRO A 251 15.88 -12.44 -8.15
N SER A 252 14.84 -12.68 -7.40
CA SER A 252 13.47 -12.79 -7.89
C SER A 252 12.46 -12.07 -6.98
N LEU A 253 11.26 -11.83 -7.47
CA LEU A 253 10.16 -11.32 -6.65
C LEU A 253 9.67 -12.39 -5.64
N ASP A 254 9.91 -13.67 -5.92
CA ASP A 254 9.53 -14.79 -5.05
C ASP A 254 10.35 -14.79 -3.75
N ASP A 255 11.61 -14.33 -3.79
CA ASP A 255 12.44 -14.17 -2.59
C ASP A 255 11.85 -13.12 -1.64
N ILE A 256 11.38 -12.00 -2.21
CA ILE A 256 10.68 -10.95 -1.48
C ILE A 256 9.33 -11.46 -0.94
N ARG A 257 8.62 -12.28 -1.73
CA ARG A 257 7.40 -12.93 -1.26
C ARG A 257 7.68 -13.85 -0.08
N ALA A 258 8.74 -14.62 -0.12
CA ALA A 258 9.09 -15.55 0.95
C ALA A 258 9.41 -14.85 2.28
N VAL A 259 10.14 -13.73 2.27
CA VAL A 259 10.39 -12.97 3.49
C VAL A 259 9.12 -12.31 4.02
N ILE A 260 8.25 -11.80 3.15
CA ILE A 260 6.95 -11.22 3.56
C ILE A 260 6.05 -12.30 4.17
N ASP A 261 5.98 -13.50 3.59
CA ASP A 261 5.23 -14.62 4.18
C ASP A 261 5.76 -14.98 5.58
N ALA A 262 7.08 -14.96 5.78
CA ALA A 262 7.69 -15.23 7.10
C ALA A 262 7.39 -14.11 8.11
N LEU A 263 7.53 -12.85 7.72
CA LEU A 263 7.21 -11.70 8.58
C LEU A 263 5.72 -11.68 8.95
N ALA A 264 4.82 -11.92 7.99
CA ALA A 264 3.38 -11.96 8.22
C ALA A 264 2.95 -13.11 9.14
N GLY A 265 3.62 -14.27 9.06
CA GLY A 265 3.38 -15.45 9.90
C GLY A 265 4.06 -15.39 11.28
N HIS A 266 4.84 -14.34 11.57
CA HIS A 266 5.59 -14.25 12.82
C HIS A 266 4.67 -13.96 14.02
N GLU A 267 4.97 -14.56 15.19
CA GLU A 267 4.15 -14.39 16.40
C GLU A 267 4.07 -12.92 16.86
N ALA A 268 5.17 -12.16 16.73
CA ALA A 268 5.17 -10.74 17.05
C ALA A 268 4.22 -9.95 16.17
N THR A 269 4.12 -10.28 14.88
CA THR A 269 3.16 -9.68 13.93
C THR A 269 1.73 -9.94 14.36
N ALA A 270 1.41 -11.19 14.74
CA ALA A 270 0.09 -11.53 15.24
C ALA A 270 -0.29 -10.70 16.48
N ARG A 271 0.64 -10.54 17.44
CA ARG A 271 0.43 -9.72 18.64
C ARG A 271 0.28 -8.24 18.31
N HIS A 272 1.13 -7.71 17.42
CA HIS A 272 1.08 -6.31 16.99
C HIS A 272 -0.27 -5.97 16.33
N LEU A 273 -0.70 -6.79 15.37
CA LEU A 273 -1.97 -6.60 14.67
C LEU A 273 -3.17 -6.77 15.59
N ALA A 274 -3.17 -7.79 16.45
CA ALA A 274 -4.24 -8.00 17.42
C ALA A 274 -4.42 -6.79 18.34
N ARG A 275 -3.32 -6.20 18.84
CA ARG A 275 -3.36 -4.98 19.65
C ARG A 275 -3.93 -3.80 18.85
N LYS A 276 -3.46 -3.55 17.62
CA LYS A 276 -3.98 -2.48 16.76
C LYS A 276 -5.48 -2.63 16.51
N MET A 277 -5.94 -3.85 16.20
CA MET A 277 -7.35 -4.13 15.99
C MET A 277 -8.16 -3.94 17.27
N ALA A 278 -7.67 -4.40 18.41
CA ALA A 278 -8.34 -4.21 19.70
C ALA A 278 -8.53 -2.72 20.01
N VAL A 279 -7.48 -1.92 19.85
CA VAL A 279 -7.55 -0.45 20.04
C VAL A 279 -8.55 0.18 19.07
N HIS A 280 -8.54 -0.22 17.79
CA HIS A 280 -9.38 0.39 16.77
C HIS A 280 -10.88 0.03 16.91
N PHE A 281 -11.20 -1.21 17.31
CA PHE A 281 -12.57 -1.72 17.27
C PHE A 281 -13.20 -1.92 18.66
N ILE A 282 -12.40 -2.12 19.72
CA ILE A 282 -12.93 -2.57 21.02
C ILE A 282 -12.78 -1.50 22.10
N ALA A 283 -11.58 -0.99 22.33
CA ALA A 283 -11.33 -0.03 23.42
C ALA A 283 -10.07 0.78 23.15
N ASP A 284 -10.09 2.03 23.60
CA ASP A 284 -8.98 3.00 23.40
C ASP A 284 -7.73 2.66 24.23
N ASN A 285 -7.78 1.70 25.15
CA ASN A 285 -6.65 1.07 25.88
C ASN A 285 -7.12 -0.11 26.72
#